data_990c11919ba7c8d4fbdf43e0a852449d
#
_entry.id   990c11919ba7c8d4fbdf43e0a852449d
#
_cell.length_a   1.000
_cell.length_b   1.000
_cell.length_c   1.000
_cell.angle_alpha   90.00
_cell.angle_beta   90.00
_cell.angle_gamma   90.00
#
_symmetry.space_group_name_H-M   'P 1'
#
loop_
_entity.id
_entity.type
_entity.pdbx_description
1 polymer ?
#
loop_
_entity_poly.entity_id
_entity_poly.type
_entity_poly.pdbx_seq_one_letter_code
_entity_poly.pdbx_strand_id
1 'polypeptide(L)'
;RRMGIRDALEGKVREMAEAAKKLIEENVFYADGTPVKVVIFPGSIAGGEEAARCASYFETQNVVATLSVTPSWCYPLETIDISPLTIKAIWGFNGTERPGAVYLASALAAHNQMKLPCYSIYGRDVQDMEESEIPSDVQEKILRFARCAAVVGQMKNRAYVGIGAVSMGIMGSFIDPLFYIKYLGMRPEWVDMTEILRRMDLGIYDEEKFKEALAWVRAHCREGHDPNPDSRAH
;
A
#
# COMPACT_ATOMS: atom_id res chain seq x y z
N ARG A 1 -12.16 -3.69 -37.87
CA ARG A 1 -13.24 -4.02 -36.90
C ARG A 1 -12.80 -3.94 -35.42
N ARG A 2 -11.49 -4.13 -35.10
CA ARG A 2 -10.99 -4.02 -33.72
C ARG A 2 -10.61 -2.62 -33.28
N MET A 3 -10.29 -1.71 -34.20
CA MET A 3 -9.85 -0.35 -33.87
C MET A 3 -10.94 0.49 -33.20
N GLY A 4 -12.16 0.55 -33.73
CA GLY A 4 -13.21 1.36 -33.11
C GLY A 4 -13.65 0.91 -31.70
N ILE A 5 -13.52 -0.41 -31.39
CA ILE A 5 -13.78 -0.92 -30.04
C ILE A 5 -12.63 -0.52 -29.10
N ARG A 6 -11.40 -0.55 -29.60
CA ARG A 6 -10.22 -0.12 -28.84
C ARG A 6 -10.33 1.35 -28.44
N ASP A 7 -10.65 2.21 -29.37
CA ASP A 7 -10.77 3.65 -29.13
C ASP A 7 -11.82 3.98 -28.06
N ALA A 8 -12.98 3.33 -28.10
CA ALA A 8 -14.02 3.49 -27.09
C ALA A 8 -13.57 2.99 -25.69
N LEU A 9 -12.87 1.85 -25.63
CA LEU A 9 -12.36 1.30 -24.39
C LEU A 9 -11.19 2.12 -23.82
N GLU A 10 -10.33 2.69 -24.66
CA GLU A 10 -9.26 3.59 -24.22
C GLU A 10 -9.79 4.86 -23.59
N GLY A 11 -10.87 5.42 -24.13
CA GLY A 11 -11.60 6.54 -23.52
C GLY A 11 -12.08 6.19 -22.10
N LYS A 12 -12.75 5.05 -21.95
CA LYS A 12 -13.24 4.59 -20.65
C LYS A 12 -12.11 4.28 -19.66
N VAL A 13 -11.03 3.66 -20.08
CA VAL A 13 -9.83 3.44 -19.24
C VAL A 13 -9.30 4.76 -18.71
N ARG A 14 -9.19 5.75 -19.58
CA ARG A 14 -8.68 7.07 -19.20
C ARG A 14 -9.59 7.77 -18.22
N GLU A 15 -10.89 7.75 -18.47
CA GLU A 15 -11.92 8.28 -17.56
C GLU A 15 -11.81 7.65 -16.17
N MET A 16 -11.77 6.32 -16.09
CA MET A 16 -11.61 5.60 -14.82
C MET A 16 -10.31 5.98 -14.09
N ALA A 17 -9.20 6.07 -14.81
CA ALA A 17 -7.91 6.42 -14.23
C ALA A 17 -7.89 7.85 -13.68
N GLU A 18 -8.44 8.82 -14.42
CA GLU A 18 -8.53 10.22 -13.96
C GLU A 18 -9.51 10.37 -12.79
N ALA A 19 -10.63 9.65 -12.79
CA ALA A 19 -11.57 9.64 -11.67
C ALA A 19 -10.93 9.05 -10.40
N ALA A 20 -10.20 7.93 -10.52
CA ALA A 20 -9.47 7.34 -9.40
C ALA A 20 -8.35 8.27 -8.88
N LYS A 21 -7.61 8.92 -9.79
CA LYS A 21 -6.59 9.91 -9.44
C LYS A 21 -7.19 11.04 -8.62
N LYS A 22 -8.24 11.66 -9.12
CA LYS A 22 -8.93 12.76 -8.44
C LYS A 22 -9.41 12.33 -7.05
N LEU A 23 -10.07 11.17 -6.96
CA LEU A 23 -10.55 10.62 -5.70
C LEU A 23 -9.43 10.44 -4.68
N ILE A 24 -8.27 9.92 -5.09
CA ILE A 24 -7.14 9.68 -4.20
C ILE A 24 -6.49 11.00 -3.76
N GLU A 25 -6.17 11.89 -4.71
CA GLU A 25 -5.47 13.14 -4.40
C GLU A 25 -6.28 14.11 -3.53
N GLU A 26 -7.61 14.06 -3.61
CA GLU A 26 -8.51 14.87 -2.78
C GLU A 26 -8.76 14.29 -1.37
N ASN A 27 -8.48 12.99 -1.14
CA ASN A 27 -8.90 12.30 0.09
C ASN A 27 -7.79 11.56 0.85
N VAL A 28 -6.58 11.50 0.29
CA VAL A 28 -5.46 10.77 0.93
C VAL A 28 -4.26 11.69 1.10
N PHE A 29 -3.86 11.88 2.35
CA PHE A 29 -2.79 12.78 2.73
C PHE A 29 -1.75 12.04 3.57
N TYR A 30 -0.52 12.48 3.48
CA TYR A 30 0.54 12.10 4.41
C TYR A 30 0.34 12.80 5.77
N ALA A 31 1.09 12.37 6.78
CA ALA A 31 0.98 12.91 8.14
C ALA A 31 1.30 14.42 8.24
N ASP A 32 2.06 14.96 7.31
CA ASP A 32 2.40 16.37 7.20
C ASP A 32 1.33 17.21 6.45
N GLY A 33 0.23 16.58 6.05
CA GLY A 33 -0.84 17.22 5.28
C GLY A 33 -0.61 17.28 3.78
N THR A 34 0.53 16.79 3.27
CA THR A 34 0.79 16.73 1.83
C THR A 34 -0.10 15.69 1.15
N PRO A 35 -0.78 16.02 0.04
CA PRO A 35 -1.60 15.04 -0.67
C PRO A 35 -0.74 13.96 -1.33
N VAL A 36 -1.26 12.74 -1.40
CA VAL A 36 -0.65 11.66 -2.17
C VAL A 36 -0.70 12.04 -3.65
N LYS A 37 0.45 11.93 -4.33
CA LYS A 37 0.55 12.19 -5.76
C LYS A 37 0.25 10.94 -6.56
N VAL A 38 -0.67 11.03 -7.51
CA VAL A 38 -1.01 9.96 -8.45
C VAL A 38 -0.48 10.28 -9.84
N VAL A 39 0.28 9.35 -10.40
CA VAL A 39 0.84 9.44 -11.75
C VAL A 39 0.12 8.46 -12.65
N ILE A 40 -0.38 8.92 -13.78
CA ILE A 40 -1.01 8.07 -14.79
C ILE A 40 -0.03 7.83 -15.93
N PHE A 41 0.15 6.57 -16.33
CA PHE A 41 0.91 6.24 -17.52
C PHE A 41 0.22 6.85 -18.77
N PRO A 42 0.95 7.54 -19.65
CA PRO A 42 0.33 8.30 -20.76
C PRO A 42 -0.21 7.44 -21.89
N GLY A 43 -0.24 6.12 -21.75
CA GLY A 43 -0.75 5.17 -22.74
C GLY A 43 -1.66 4.12 -22.12
N SER A 44 -2.24 3.26 -22.96
CA SER A 44 -2.97 2.06 -22.57
C SER A 44 -2.07 0.84 -22.73
N ILE A 45 -2.19 -0.14 -21.84
CA ILE A 45 -1.43 -1.37 -21.92
C ILE A 45 -2.26 -2.41 -22.66
N ALA A 46 -1.79 -2.83 -23.84
CA ALA A 46 -2.42 -3.83 -24.69
C ALA A 46 -1.51 -5.02 -24.99
N GLY A 47 -0.25 -4.96 -24.55
CA GLY A 47 0.75 -6.01 -24.75
C GLY A 47 2.00 -5.79 -23.91
N GLY A 48 2.94 -6.70 -24.01
CA GLY A 48 4.17 -6.70 -23.20
C GLY A 48 5.07 -5.48 -23.42
N GLU A 49 5.07 -4.91 -24.63
CA GLU A 49 5.86 -3.71 -24.93
C GLU A 49 5.35 -2.48 -24.15
N GLU A 50 4.04 -2.25 -24.17
CA GLU A 50 3.44 -1.17 -23.42
C GLU A 50 3.58 -1.39 -21.90
N ALA A 51 3.48 -2.64 -21.44
CA ALA A 51 3.70 -2.99 -20.03
C ALA A 51 5.15 -2.65 -19.61
N ALA A 52 6.15 -2.99 -20.41
CA ALA A 52 7.55 -2.65 -20.15
C ALA A 52 7.78 -1.14 -20.11
N ARG A 53 7.21 -0.39 -21.05
CA ARG A 53 7.28 1.08 -21.05
C ARG A 53 6.60 1.69 -19.81
N CYS A 54 5.46 1.13 -19.40
CA CYS A 54 4.77 1.57 -18.18
C CYS A 54 5.64 1.33 -16.93
N ALA A 55 6.24 0.15 -16.80
CA ALA A 55 7.13 -0.18 -15.70
C ALA A 55 8.32 0.80 -15.63
N SER A 56 9.02 1.02 -16.74
CA SER A 56 10.13 1.98 -16.80
C SER A 56 9.69 3.41 -16.48
N TYR A 57 8.52 3.82 -16.97
CA TYR A 57 7.98 5.14 -16.65
C TYR A 57 7.72 5.29 -15.15
N PHE A 58 7.10 4.30 -14.51
CA PHE A 58 6.82 4.33 -13.07
C PHE A 58 8.09 4.27 -12.20
N GLU A 59 9.13 3.56 -12.66
CA GLU A 59 10.44 3.59 -12.00
C GLU A 59 11.04 5.00 -11.96
N THR A 60 10.97 5.75 -13.07
CA THR A 60 11.46 7.14 -13.11
C THR A 60 10.67 8.08 -12.20
N GLN A 61 9.44 7.75 -11.87
CA GLN A 61 8.58 8.52 -10.96
C GLN A 61 8.64 8.04 -9.51
N ASN A 62 9.46 7.05 -9.18
CA ASN A 62 9.54 6.42 -7.85
C ASN A 62 8.17 5.94 -7.33
N VAL A 63 7.36 5.36 -8.21
CA VAL A 63 6.03 4.84 -7.84
C VAL A 63 6.19 3.67 -6.88
N VAL A 64 5.45 3.70 -5.77
CA VAL A 64 5.49 2.67 -4.72
C VAL A 64 4.27 1.75 -4.75
N ALA A 65 3.22 2.16 -5.43
CA ALA A 65 1.99 1.38 -5.57
C ALA A 65 1.40 1.55 -6.96
N THR A 66 0.75 0.51 -7.47
CA THR A 66 0.10 0.52 -8.77
C THR A 66 -1.38 0.18 -8.63
N LEU A 67 -2.23 0.95 -9.30
CA LEU A 67 -3.64 0.67 -9.47
C LEU A 67 -3.91 0.45 -10.96
N SER A 68 -4.11 -0.80 -11.35
CA SER A 68 -4.56 -1.13 -12.69
C SER A 68 -6.06 -0.92 -12.81
N VAL A 69 -6.50 -0.16 -13.81
CA VAL A 69 -7.93 0.05 -14.09
C VAL A 69 -8.29 -0.57 -15.42
N THR A 70 -9.40 -1.31 -15.46
CA THR A 70 -9.85 -1.96 -16.68
C THR A 70 -11.38 -1.98 -16.80
N PRO A 71 -11.93 -1.42 -17.89
CA PRO A 71 -13.35 -1.48 -18.16
C PRO A 71 -13.78 -2.84 -18.75
N SER A 72 -12.83 -3.61 -19.28
CA SER A 72 -13.12 -4.80 -20.07
C SER A 72 -12.08 -5.88 -19.87
N TRP A 73 -12.36 -7.07 -20.40
CA TRP A 73 -11.39 -8.17 -20.48
C TRP A 73 -10.17 -7.79 -21.32
N CYS A 74 -8.99 -8.15 -20.81
CA CYS A 74 -7.71 -8.16 -21.53
C CYS A 74 -6.86 -9.36 -21.08
N TYR A 75 -5.64 -9.49 -21.60
CA TYR A 75 -4.77 -10.63 -21.27
C TYR A 75 -3.93 -10.30 -20.02
N PRO A 76 -4.14 -11.02 -18.88
CA PRO A 76 -3.48 -10.67 -17.61
C PRO A 76 -1.96 -10.78 -17.68
N LEU A 77 -1.42 -11.81 -18.34
CA LEU A 77 0.02 -12.06 -18.38
C LEU A 77 0.83 -10.87 -18.92
N GLU A 78 0.24 -10.14 -19.85
CA GLU A 78 0.90 -9.00 -20.52
C GLU A 78 0.75 -7.68 -19.77
N THR A 79 -0.16 -7.60 -18.81
CA THR A 79 -0.57 -6.33 -18.20
C THR A 79 -0.39 -6.26 -16.68
N ILE A 80 -0.03 -7.36 -16.03
CA ILE A 80 0.15 -7.39 -14.58
C ILE A 80 1.47 -6.72 -14.15
N ASP A 81 1.45 -6.08 -12.99
CA ASP A 81 2.65 -5.58 -12.34
C ASP A 81 3.38 -6.73 -11.63
N ILE A 82 4.55 -7.10 -12.14
CA ILE A 82 5.38 -8.19 -11.61
C ILE A 82 6.41 -7.75 -10.57
N SER A 83 6.53 -6.46 -10.26
CA SER A 83 7.49 -5.98 -9.27
C SER A 83 7.14 -6.50 -7.86
N PRO A 84 8.05 -7.11 -7.11
CA PRO A 84 7.79 -7.56 -5.75
C PRO A 84 7.70 -6.39 -4.73
N LEU A 85 8.18 -5.21 -5.09
CA LEU A 85 8.27 -4.05 -4.19
C LEU A 85 7.16 -3.02 -4.40
N THR A 86 6.30 -3.20 -5.37
CA THR A 86 5.12 -2.35 -5.55
C THR A 86 3.90 -2.98 -4.88
N ILE A 87 3.11 -2.16 -4.22
CA ILE A 87 1.81 -2.56 -3.69
C ILE A 87 0.80 -2.48 -4.83
N LYS A 88 0.00 -3.51 -5.00
CA LYS A 88 -0.84 -3.68 -6.18
C LYS A 88 -2.32 -3.72 -5.86
N ALA A 89 -3.10 -3.03 -6.67
CA ALA A 89 -4.54 -3.22 -6.76
C ALA A 89 -4.99 -3.26 -8.21
N ILE A 90 -6.12 -3.89 -8.42
CA ILE A 90 -6.79 -3.91 -9.72
C ILE A 90 -8.23 -3.49 -9.49
N TRP A 91 -8.65 -2.44 -10.20
CA TRP A 91 -10.05 -2.07 -10.29
C TRP A 91 -10.61 -2.57 -11.61
N GLY A 92 -11.41 -3.65 -11.54
CA GLY A 92 -12.17 -4.18 -12.65
C GLY A 92 -13.58 -3.59 -12.65
N PHE A 93 -13.96 -2.89 -13.73
CA PHE A 93 -15.31 -2.36 -13.91
C PHE A 93 -16.31 -3.51 -13.97
N ASN A 94 -17.35 -3.45 -13.13
CA ASN A 94 -18.40 -4.46 -13.09
C ASN A 94 -19.52 -4.07 -14.07
N GLY A 95 -19.22 -4.11 -15.38
CA GLY A 95 -20.12 -3.68 -16.44
C GLY A 95 -21.03 -4.78 -16.96
N THR A 96 -22.13 -4.38 -17.58
CA THR A 96 -23.10 -5.28 -18.25
C THR A 96 -22.51 -5.99 -19.46
N GLU A 97 -21.60 -5.30 -20.18
CA GLU A 97 -20.91 -5.84 -21.34
C GLU A 97 -19.42 -5.95 -21.08
N ARG A 98 -18.81 -7.10 -21.39
CA ARG A 98 -17.35 -7.31 -21.31
C ARG A 98 -16.74 -6.87 -19.99
N PRO A 99 -17.20 -7.42 -18.86
CA PRO A 99 -16.83 -6.91 -17.54
C PRO A 99 -15.33 -7.00 -17.25
N GLY A 100 -14.73 -5.91 -16.83
CA GLY A 100 -13.36 -5.84 -16.31
C GLY A 100 -13.15 -6.69 -15.05
N ALA A 101 -14.21 -6.98 -14.32
CA ALA A 101 -14.21 -7.89 -13.18
C ALA A 101 -13.76 -9.33 -13.56
N VAL A 102 -13.93 -9.77 -14.79
CA VAL A 102 -13.44 -11.08 -15.27
C VAL A 102 -11.91 -11.04 -15.44
N TYR A 103 -11.37 -9.95 -15.97
CA TYR A 103 -9.92 -9.75 -15.99
C TYR A 103 -9.35 -9.72 -14.57
N LEU A 104 -9.98 -9.00 -13.66
CA LEU A 104 -9.59 -8.91 -12.25
C LEU A 104 -9.40 -10.30 -11.64
N ALA A 105 -10.37 -11.22 -11.81
CA ALA A 105 -10.30 -12.56 -11.27
C ALA A 105 -9.09 -13.33 -11.82
N SER A 106 -8.83 -13.24 -13.12
CA SER A 106 -7.70 -13.90 -13.78
C SER A 106 -6.35 -13.30 -13.35
N ALA A 107 -6.25 -11.99 -13.26
CA ALA A 107 -5.04 -11.31 -12.84
C ALA A 107 -4.70 -11.58 -11.36
N LEU A 108 -5.71 -11.67 -10.48
CA LEU A 108 -5.52 -12.08 -9.08
C LEU A 108 -4.99 -13.51 -8.97
N ALA A 109 -5.50 -14.44 -9.77
CA ALA A 109 -4.99 -15.80 -9.81
C ALA A 109 -3.51 -15.84 -10.21
N ALA A 110 -3.10 -15.06 -11.21
CA ALA A 110 -1.71 -14.92 -11.62
C ALA A 110 -0.82 -14.35 -10.51
N HIS A 111 -1.26 -13.27 -9.85
CA HIS A 111 -0.54 -12.69 -8.71
C HIS A 111 -0.39 -13.70 -7.56
N ASN A 112 -1.44 -14.46 -7.23
CA ASN A 112 -1.39 -15.48 -6.19
C ASN A 112 -0.38 -16.59 -6.53
N GLN A 113 -0.31 -17.03 -7.79
CA GLN A 113 0.69 -18.02 -8.24
C GLN A 113 2.13 -17.49 -8.07
N MET A 114 2.33 -16.20 -8.33
CA MET A 114 3.63 -15.54 -8.14
C MET A 114 3.93 -15.19 -6.68
N LYS A 115 3.00 -15.44 -5.74
CA LYS A 115 3.09 -15.00 -4.33
C LYS A 115 3.27 -13.49 -4.18
N LEU A 116 2.65 -12.72 -5.05
CA LEU A 116 2.62 -11.27 -5.03
C LEU A 116 1.23 -10.80 -4.57
N PRO A 117 1.11 -10.24 -3.37
CA PRO A 117 -0.17 -9.72 -2.89
C PRO A 117 -0.75 -8.69 -3.84
N CYS A 118 -2.04 -8.81 -4.17
CA CYS A 118 -2.76 -7.88 -5.00
C CYS A 118 -4.17 -7.67 -4.43
N TYR A 119 -4.58 -6.42 -4.29
CA TYR A 119 -5.89 -6.06 -3.75
C TYR A 119 -6.93 -5.96 -4.86
N SER A 120 -8.10 -6.57 -4.65
CA SER A 120 -9.19 -6.58 -5.62
C SER A 120 -10.18 -5.46 -5.37
N ILE A 121 -10.55 -4.73 -6.42
CA ILE A 121 -11.55 -3.65 -6.38
C ILE A 121 -12.56 -3.87 -7.50
N TYR A 122 -13.83 -4.01 -7.15
CA TYR A 122 -14.97 -4.04 -8.07
C TYR A 122 -16.24 -3.64 -7.34
N GLY A 123 -17.24 -3.16 -8.08
CA GLY A 123 -18.53 -2.74 -7.54
C GLY A 123 -19.41 -3.94 -7.15
N ARG A 124 -20.25 -3.76 -6.13
CA ARG A 124 -21.26 -4.74 -5.74
C ARG A 124 -22.30 -4.89 -6.84
N ASP A 125 -22.76 -3.76 -7.36
CA ASP A 125 -23.80 -3.69 -8.37
C ASP A 125 -23.19 -3.64 -9.78
N VAL A 126 -23.94 -4.13 -10.75
CA VAL A 126 -23.56 -4.07 -12.16
C VAL A 126 -23.85 -2.66 -12.68
N GLN A 127 -22.91 -2.10 -13.40
CA GLN A 127 -22.99 -0.75 -13.98
C GLN A 127 -23.14 -0.81 -15.50
N ASP A 128 -23.81 0.16 -16.08
CA ASP A 128 -23.76 0.38 -17.51
C ASP A 128 -22.43 1.02 -17.92
N MET A 129 -21.96 0.72 -19.13
CA MET A 129 -20.67 1.20 -19.61
C MET A 129 -20.59 2.73 -19.69
N GLU A 130 -21.74 3.37 -19.87
CA GLU A 130 -21.87 4.83 -19.94
C GLU A 130 -21.79 5.54 -18.58
N GLU A 131 -21.95 4.79 -17.49
CA GLU A 131 -21.85 5.35 -16.14
C GLU A 131 -20.40 5.74 -15.82
N SER A 132 -20.20 7.01 -15.43
CA SER A 132 -18.90 7.58 -15.11
C SER A 132 -18.63 7.68 -13.61
N GLU A 133 -19.67 7.65 -12.78
CA GLU A 133 -19.53 7.75 -11.33
C GLU A 133 -18.93 6.48 -10.73
N ILE A 134 -17.97 6.67 -9.82
CA ILE A 134 -17.43 5.55 -9.05
C ILE A 134 -18.43 5.21 -7.93
N PRO A 135 -18.97 3.98 -7.87
CA PRO A 135 -19.84 3.57 -6.78
C PRO A 135 -19.20 3.75 -5.40
N SER A 136 -19.99 4.07 -4.38
CA SER A 136 -19.48 4.38 -3.03
C SER A 136 -18.64 3.24 -2.43
N ASP A 137 -19.04 1.99 -2.64
CA ASP A 137 -18.28 0.82 -2.17
C ASP A 137 -16.94 0.64 -2.91
N VAL A 138 -16.86 1.06 -4.19
CA VAL A 138 -15.62 1.09 -4.96
C VAL A 138 -14.72 2.25 -4.49
N GLN A 139 -15.30 3.44 -4.25
CA GLN A 139 -14.56 4.57 -3.69
C GLN A 139 -13.90 4.20 -2.36
N GLU A 140 -14.63 3.57 -1.46
CA GLU A 140 -14.10 3.11 -0.17
C GLU A 140 -12.91 2.16 -0.34
N LYS A 141 -13.01 1.19 -1.27
CA LYS A 141 -11.94 0.23 -1.57
C LYS A 141 -10.70 0.90 -2.17
N ILE A 142 -10.89 1.85 -3.10
CA ILE A 142 -9.79 2.62 -3.69
C ILE A 142 -9.09 3.45 -2.60
N LEU A 143 -9.83 4.15 -1.76
CA LEU A 143 -9.27 4.97 -0.69
C LEU A 143 -8.56 4.13 0.37
N ARG A 144 -9.12 2.97 0.73
CA ARG A 144 -8.44 2.03 1.64
C ARG A 144 -7.11 1.56 1.06
N PHE A 145 -7.11 1.15 -0.20
CA PHE A 145 -5.88 0.76 -0.89
C PHE A 145 -4.86 1.90 -0.89
N ALA A 146 -5.26 3.10 -1.28
CA ALA A 146 -4.36 4.24 -1.39
C ALA A 146 -3.75 4.65 -0.03
N ARG A 147 -4.53 4.62 1.06
CA ARG A 147 -4.03 4.86 2.42
C ARG A 147 -3.00 3.82 2.84
N CYS A 148 -3.28 2.53 2.63
CA CYS A 148 -2.31 1.47 2.91
C CYS A 148 -1.04 1.63 2.07
N ALA A 149 -1.19 1.95 0.79
CA ALA A 149 -0.08 2.18 -0.13
C ALA A 149 0.81 3.36 0.30
N ALA A 150 0.21 4.46 0.74
CA ALA A 150 0.94 5.62 1.26
C ALA A 150 1.77 5.26 2.49
N VAL A 151 1.21 4.49 3.43
CA VAL A 151 1.93 4.04 4.63
C VAL A 151 3.10 3.13 4.27
N VAL A 152 2.87 2.10 3.47
CA VAL A 152 3.94 1.15 3.09
C VAL A 152 4.99 1.83 2.21
N GLY A 153 4.59 2.77 1.36
CA GLY A 153 5.52 3.59 0.57
C GLY A 153 6.49 4.38 1.45
N GLN A 154 6.01 4.92 2.57
CA GLN A 154 6.86 5.62 3.55
C GLN A 154 7.79 4.67 4.34
N MET A 155 7.43 3.39 4.45
CA MET A 155 8.29 2.38 5.10
C MET A 155 9.50 2.00 4.23
N LYS A 156 9.38 2.11 2.92
CA LYS A 156 10.45 1.74 1.97
C LYS A 156 11.76 2.47 2.29
N ASN A 157 12.86 1.71 2.36
CA ASN A 157 14.20 2.18 2.73
C ASN A 157 14.34 2.67 4.20
N ARG A 158 13.35 2.43 5.05
CA ARG A 158 13.46 2.65 6.49
C ARG A 158 14.01 1.42 7.20
N ALA A 159 14.47 1.60 8.43
CA ALA A 159 14.81 0.50 9.31
C ALA A 159 13.58 0.07 10.14
N TYR A 160 13.45 -1.24 10.34
CA TYR A 160 12.65 -1.80 11.42
C TYR A 160 13.59 -2.15 12.56
N VAL A 161 13.42 -1.53 13.72
CA VAL A 161 14.28 -1.78 14.86
C VAL A 161 13.53 -2.64 15.88
N GLY A 162 14.02 -3.87 16.07
CA GLY A 162 13.61 -4.74 17.15
C GLY A 162 14.45 -4.46 18.39
N ILE A 163 13.82 -4.23 19.54
CA ILE A 163 14.52 -3.99 20.81
C ILE A 163 14.34 -5.22 21.69
N GLY A 164 15.46 -5.80 22.14
CA GLY A 164 15.49 -7.03 22.91
C GLY A 164 15.55 -8.27 22.03
N ALA A 165 15.24 -9.42 22.62
CA ALA A 165 15.25 -10.72 21.95
C ALA A 165 13.87 -11.38 21.99
N VAL A 166 13.76 -12.57 21.42
CA VAL A 166 12.57 -13.41 21.54
C VAL A 166 12.27 -13.68 23.02
N SER A 167 11.13 -13.20 23.47
CA SER A 167 10.74 -13.34 24.87
C SER A 167 10.18 -14.74 25.14
N MET A 168 10.81 -15.46 26.06
CA MET A 168 10.32 -16.74 26.63
C MET A 168 9.91 -17.80 25.61
N GLY A 169 10.47 -17.78 24.40
CA GLY A 169 10.12 -18.72 23.33
C GLY A 169 8.71 -18.53 22.73
N ILE A 170 8.10 -17.38 22.90
CA ILE A 170 6.79 -17.07 22.32
C ILE A 170 6.89 -16.99 20.82
N MET A 171 6.24 -17.92 20.11
CA MET A 171 6.29 -18.03 18.65
C MET A 171 5.92 -16.72 17.93
N GLY A 172 4.94 -15.98 18.45
CA GLY A 172 4.48 -14.72 17.85
C GLY A 172 5.50 -13.57 17.91
N SER A 173 6.58 -13.72 18.68
CA SER A 173 7.70 -12.75 18.71
C SER A 173 8.83 -13.06 17.71
N PHE A 174 8.74 -14.18 16.98
CA PHE A 174 9.65 -14.47 15.87
C PHE A 174 9.21 -13.67 14.64
N ILE A 175 10.09 -12.83 14.18
CA ILE A 175 9.88 -12.00 12.99
C ILE A 175 10.78 -12.54 11.88
N ASP A 176 10.18 -12.86 10.72
CA ASP A 176 10.94 -13.17 9.53
C ASP A 176 11.53 -11.88 8.93
N PRO A 177 12.84 -11.65 8.99
CA PRO A 177 13.44 -10.46 8.41
C PRO A 177 13.25 -10.37 6.90
N LEU A 178 13.12 -11.50 6.22
CA LEU A 178 12.89 -11.51 4.76
C LEU A 178 11.52 -10.96 4.38
N PHE A 179 10.53 -11.06 5.26
CA PHE A 179 9.23 -10.41 5.05
C PHE A 179 9.38 -8.89 4.92
N TYR A 180 10.12 -8.26 5.83
CA TYR A 180 10.35 -6.81 5.80
C TYR A 180 11.12 -6.36 4.57
N ILE A 181 12.14 -7.10 4.17
CA ILE A 181 12.94 -6.80 2.98
C ILE A 181 12.09 -6.96 1.72
N LYS A 182 11.41 -8.09 1.60
CA LYS A 182 10.71 -8.48 0.37
C LYS A 182 9.43 -7.66 0.11
N TYR A 183 8.63 -7.44 1.16
CA TYR A 183 7.29 -6.85 1.00
C TYR A 183 7.21 -5.38 1.40
N LEU A 184 8.04 -4.93 2.32
CA LEU A 184 8.03 -3.56 2.82
C LEU A 184 9.25 -2.74 2.39
N GLY A 185 10.28 -3.38 1.83
CA GLY A 185 11.53 -2.71 1.46
C GLY A 185 12.29 -2.13 2.66
N MET A 186 12.05 -2.68 3.86
CA MET A 186 12.67 -2.22 5.10
C MET A 186 13.91 -3.04 5.45
N ARG A 187 14.82 -2.45 6.23
CA ARG A 187 16.00 -3.11 6.78
C ARG A 187 15.75 -3.46 8.24
N PRO A 188 15.62 -4.74 8.61
CA PRO A 188 15.49 -5.13 10.01
C PRO A 188 16.84 -5.04 10.73
N GLU A 189 16.82 -4.39 11.89
CA GLU A 189 17.96 -4.23 12.79
C GLU A 189 17.54 -4.63 14.20
N TRP A 190 18.48 -5.10 15.02
CA TRP A 190 18.23 -5.46 16.41
C TRP A 190 19.17 -4.71 17.35
N VAL A 191 18.59 -4.24 18.45
CA VAL A 191 19.30 -3.57 19.53
C VAL A 191 19.04 -4.34 20.81
N ASP A 192 20.11 -4.72 21.52
CA ASP A 192 19.97 -5.37 22.81
C ASP A 192 19.41 -4.42 23.87
N MET A 193 18.63 -4.95 24.81
CA MET A 193 18.07 -4.16 25.91
C MET A 193 19.14 -3.51 26.79
N THR A 194 20.30 -4.09 26.89
CA THR A 194 21.44 -3.52 27.65
C THR A 194 21.91 -2.18 27.08
N GLU A 195 21.75 -1.96 25.77
CA GLU A 195 22.03 -0.64 25.16
C GLU A 195 21.07 0.43 25.65
N ILE A 196 19.81 0.10 25.85
CA ILE A 196 18.81 1.04 26.40
C ILE A 196 19.20 1.41 27.83
N LEU A 197 19.50 0.42 28.67
CA LEU A 197 19.95 0.64 30.04
C LEU A 197 21.22 1.49 30.09
N ARG A 198 22.20 1.14 29.28
CA ARG A 198 23.46 1.92 29.18
C ARG A 198 23.20 3.39 28.80
N ARG A 199 22.29 3.65 27.87
CA ARG A 199 21.93 5.03 27.49
C ARG A 199 21.24 5.77 28.60
N MET A 200 20.34 5.11 29.34
CA MET A 200 19.67 5.71 30.48
C MET A 200 20.69 6.08 31.57
N ASP A 201 21.59 5.17 31.93
CA ASP A 201 22.61 5.37 32.96
C ASP A 201 23.61 6.50 32.62
N LEU A 202 23.93 6.64 31.34
CA LEU A 202 24.88 7.64 30.85
C LEU A 202 24.23 8.95 30.39
N GLY A 203 22.89 9.07 30.45
CA GLY A 203 22.16 10.24 29.96
C GLY A 203 22.27 10.48 28.44
N ILE A 204 22.45 9.40 27.65
CA ILE A 204 22.59 9.47 26.19
C ILE A 204 21.22 9.40 25.55
N TYR A 205 20.46 10.48 25.62
CA TYR A 205 19.16 10.65 24.96
C TYR A 205 18.88 12.13 24.73
N ASP A 206 17.96 12.41 23.79
CA ASP A 206 17.48 13.76 23.52
C ASP A 206 16.48 14.19 24.61
N GLU A 207 16.91 15.08 25.50
CA GLU A 207 16.10 15.51 26.65
C GLU A 207 14.83 16.27 26.24
N GLU A 208 14.88 17.05 25.16
CA GLU A 208 13.74 17.77 24.63
C GLU A 208 12.66 16.82 24.11
N LYS A 209 13.09 15.82 23.31
CA LYS A 209 12.22 14.76 22.79
C LYS A 209 11.67 13.88 23.90
N PHE A 210 12.45 13.62 24.94
CA PHE A 210 11.96 12.90 26.11
C PHE A 210 10.83 13.67 26.82
N LYS A 211 11.02 14.96 27.07
CA LYS A 211 9.98 15.81 27.68
C LYS A 211 8.70 15.88 26.84
N GLU A 212 8.84 16.03 25.53
CA GLU A 212 7.72 16.02 24.58
C GLU A 212 6.96 14.69 24.65
N ALA A 213 7.65 13.58 24.57
CA ALA A 213 7.06 12.24 24.63
C ALA A 213 6.38 11.98 26.00
N LEU A 214 7.02 12.37 27.10
CA LEU A 214 6.46 12.22 28.44
C LEU A 214 5.19 13.05 28.62
N ALA A 215 5.19 14.29 28.13
CA ALA A 215 4.01 15.15 28.16
C ALA A 215 2.86 14.54 27.37
N TRP A 216 3.14 14.00 26.20
CA TRP A 216 2.15 13.30 25.38
C TRP A 216 1.55 12.08 26.10
N VAL A 217 2.40 11.22 26.68
CA VAL A 217 1.95 10.04 27.44
C VAL A 217 1.05 10.46 28.60
N ARG A 218 1.45 11.45 29.38
CA ARG A 218 0.63 11.95 30.53
C ARG A 218 -0.72 12.52 30.11
N ALA A 219 -0.79 13.12 28.92
CA ALA A 219 -2.03 13.70 28.41
C ALA A 219 -2.99 12.65 27.81
N HIS A 220 -2.48 11.55 27.25
CA HIS A 220 -3.27 10.60 26.46
C HIS A 220 -3.38 9.21 27.05
N CYS A 221 -2.51 8.84 27.98
CA CYS A 221 -2.53 7.53 28.60
C CYS A 221 -3.07 7.61 30.04
N ARG A 222 -3.80 6.57 30.43
CA ARG A 222 -4.19 6.41 31.83
C ARG A 222 -3.00 5.91 32.64
N GLU A 223 -2.76 6.53 33.78
CA GLU A 223 -1.78 6.01 34.71
C GLU A 223 -2.27 4.69 35.32
N GLY A 224 -1.44 3.67 35.26
CA GLY A 224 -1.74 2.37 35.85
C GLY A 224 -1.57 2.41 37.37
N HIS A 225 -2.29 1.53 38.06
CA HIS A 225 -2.06 1.27 39.48
C HIS A 225 -1.07 0.13 39.63
N ASP A 226 0.06 0.39 40.31
CA ASP A 226 1.01 -0.67 40.68
C ASP A 226 0.67 -1.19 42.05
N PRO A 227 0.19 -2.46 42.17
CA PRO A 227 -0.13 -3.05 43.46
C PRO A 227 1.11 -3.32 44.31
N ASN A 228 2.32 -3.25 43.74
CA ASN A 228 3.57 -3.50 44.46
C ASN A 228 4.67 -2.53 44.02
N PRO A 229 4.56 -1.24 44.35
CA PRO A 229 5.48 -0.21 43.91
C PRO A 229 6.92 -0.45 44.39
N ASP A 230 7.10 -1.09 45.54
CA ASP A 230 8.41 -1.37 46.12
C ASP A 230 9.22 -2.44 45.36
N SER A 231 8.57 -3.25 44.52
CA SER A 231 9.24 -4.25 43.70
C SER A 231 10.05 -3.67 42.54
N ARG A 232 9.92 -2.38 42.28
CA ARG A 232 10.67 -1.66 41.24
C ARG A 232 11.96 -1.00 41.73
N ALA A 233 12.27 -1.11 42.99
CA ALA A 233 13.50 -0.54 43.59
C ALA A 233 14.78 -1.36 43.33
N HIS A 234 14.76 -2.27 42.35
CA HIS A 234 15.90 -3.12 41.99
C HIS A 234 16.23 -3.11 40.52
#